data_7a42494c32a6b1480155565a861520bb
#
_entry.id   7a42494c32a6b1480155565a861520bb
#
_cell.length_a   1.000
_cell.length_b   1.000
_cell.length_c   1.000
_cell.angle_alpha   90.00
_cell.angle_beta   90.00
_cell.angle_gamma   90.00
#
_symmetry.space_group_name_H-M   'P 1'
#
loop_
_entity.id
_entity.type
_entity.pdbx_description
1 polymer ?
#
loop_
_entity_poly.entity_id
_entity_poly.type
_entity_poly.pdbx_seq_one_letter_code
_entity_poly.pdbx_strand_id
1 'polypeptide(L)'
;MKQKSKPVSIATRNVMRANKRSSTQPELRIRKLVHASGLRYRIDTKPEKDLNRRADIVFRQAKVAVFIHGCFWHGCPRHFKSPKTNKRFWETKIERNIQRDKETRNILRKRGWRVIEIWEHQSSESGARSIVRVVDERISCING
;
A
#
# COMPACT_ATOMS: atom_id res chain seq x y z
N MET A 1 -0.61 -24.95 5.70
CA MET A 1 -0.14 -25.07 6.16
C MET A 1 0.66 -25.07 6.68
N LYS A 2 0.86 -25.17 7.20
CA LYS A 2 1.58 -25.11 7.79
C LYS A 2 2.41 -25.71 8.25
N GLN A 3 3.06 -25.86 8.26
CA GLN A 3 3.73 -26.45 9.01
C GLN A 3 4.33 -25.90 9.92
N LYS A 4 4.43 -26.15 10.59
CA LYS A 4 5.16 -25.67 11.42
C LYS A 4 5.82 -26.59 12.20
N SER A 5 6.80 -26.92 11.88
CA SER A 5 7.59 -27.90 12.54
C SER A 5 8.26 -27.38 13.78
N LYS A 6 8.49 -26.10 13.85
CA LYS A 6 9.10 -25.48 15.01
C LYS A 6 8.17 -24.47 15.65
N PRO A 7 8.08 -24.45 16.97
CA PRO A 7 7.31 -23.40 17.63
C PRO A 7 8.00 -22.05 17.43
N VAL A 8 7.20 -21.06 17.17
CA VAL A 8 7.68 -19.70 16.95
C VAL A 8 7.63 -18.96 18.29
N SER A 9 8.67 -18.21 18.61
CA SER A 9 8.70 -17.43 19.85
C SER A 9 7.61 -16.35 19.82
N ILE A 10 7.23 -15.89 21.02
CA ILE A 10 6.22 -14.83 21.14
C ILE A 10 6.69 -13.57 20.43
N ALA A 11 7.97 -13.22 20.58
CA ALA A 11 8.52 -12.04 19.91
C ALA A 11 8.44 -12.16 18.40
N THR A 12 8.77 -13.34 17.85
CA THR A 12 8.70 -13.56 16.41
C THR A 12 7.26 -13.47 15.91
N ARG A 13 6.31 -14.04 16.67
CA ARG A 13 4.90 -13.95 16.29
C ARG A 13 4.41 -12.51 16.27
N ASN A 14 4.83 -11.70 17.24
CA ASN A 14 4.43 -10.30 17.29
C ASN A 14 4.97 -9.53 16.08
N VAL A 15 6.22 -9.79 15.70
CA VAL A 15 6.81 -9.17 14.51
C VAL A 15 6.03 -9.57 13.26
N MET A 16 5.68 -10.83 13.15
CA MET A 16 4.93 -11.32 11.99
C MET A 16 3.55 -10.68 11.90
N ARG A 17 2.89 -10.46 13.03
CA ARG A 17 1.61 -9.76 13.06
C ARG A 17 1.74 -8.32 12.62
N ALA A 18 2.80 -7.66 13.05
CA ALA A 18 3.05 -6.27 12.69
C ALA A 18 3.33 -6.11 11.20
N ASN A 19 3.79 -7.18 10.56
CA ASN A 19 4.14 -7.16 9.14
C ASN A 19 3.04 -7.72 8.25
N LYS A 20 1.80 -7.69 8.70
CA LYS A 20 0.68 -8.11 7.88
C LYS A 20 0.66 -7.37 6.54
N ARG A 21 0.24 -8.09 5.48
CA ARG A 21 0.12 -7.48 4.17
C ARG A 21 -0.99 -6.42 4.13
N SER A 22 -2.07 -6.62 4.87
CA SER A 22 -3.17 -5.67 4.91
C SER A 22 -3.60 -5.43 6.35
N SER A 23 -4.39 -4.41 6.56
CA SER A 23 -4.95 -4.05 7.88
C SER A 23 -3.88 -3.67 8.90
N THR A 24 -2.79 -3.04 8.42
CA THR A 24 -1.81 -2.46 9.34
C THR A 24 -2.38 -1.24 10.04
N GLN A 25 -1.75 -0.79 11.12
CA GLN A 25 -2.24 0.37 11.87
C GLN A 25 -2.39 1.64 11.02
N PRO A 26 -1.37 2.04 10.24
CA PRO A 26 -1.53 3.19 9.36
C PRO A 26 -2.68 3.02 8.37
N GLU A 27 -2.80 1.84 7.79
CA GLU A 27 -3.85 1.55 6.83
C GLU A 27 -5.25 1.66 7.46
N LEU A 28 -5.42 1.09 8.66
CA LEU A 28 -6.69 1.14 9.37
C LEU A 28 -7.11 2.57 9.69
N ARG A 29 -6.15 3.39 10.13
CA ARG A 29 -6.44 4.78 10.47
C ARG A 29 -6.85 5.57 9.23
N ILE A 30 -6.15 5.38 8.12
CA ILE A 30 -6.48 6.03 6.87
C ILE A 30 -7.87 5.62 6.41
N ARG A 31 -8.20 4.33 6.49
CA ARG A 31 -9.52 3.84 6.11
C ARG A 31 -10.62 4.52 6.91
N LYS A 32 -10.44 4.64 8.22
CA LYS A 32 -11.43 5.27 9.08
C LYS A 32 -11.66 6.73 8.68
N LEU A 33 -10.59 7.46 8.43
CA LEU A 33 -10.69 8.86 8.06
C LEU A 33 -11.37 9.04 6.71
N VAL A 34 -11.03 8.21 5.74
CA VAL A 34 -11.64 8.26 4.41
C VAL A 34 -13.10 7.88 4.47
N HIS A 35 -13.44 6.85 5.23
CA HIS A 35 -14.82 6.43 5.39
C HIS A 35 -15.67 7.51 6.07
N ALA A 36 -15.09 8.17 7.07
CA ALA A 36 -15.75 9.27 7.76
C ALA A 36 -16.06 10.44 6.84
N SER A 37 -15.29 10.58 5.75
CA SER A 37 -15.53 11.60 4.73
C SER A 37 -16.68 11.27 3.78
N GLY A 38 -17.28 10.10 3.95
CA GLY A 38 -18.42 9.69 3.13
C GLY A 38 -18.07 8.86 1.93
N LEU A 39 -16.81 8.55 1.73
CA LEU A 39 -16.38 7.75 0.58
C LEU A 39 -16.48 6.25 0.88
N ARG A 40 -16.75 5.49 -0.16
CA ARG A 40 -16.81 4.03 -0.07
C ARG A 40 -15.79 3.43 -1.02
N TYR A 41 -15.20 2.33 -0.60
CA TYR A 41 -14.05 1.74 -1.29
C TYR A 41 -13.96 0.25 -1.04
N ARG A 42 -13.09 -0.41 -1.79
CA ARG A 42 -12.73 -1.81 -1.55
C ARG A 42 -11.30 -1.86 -1.04
N ILE A 43 -11.00 -2.86 -0.22
CA ILE A 43 -9.66 -3.01 0.37
C ILE A 43 -9.00 -4.29 -0.14
N ASP A 44 -7.67 -4.26 -0.19
CA ASP A 44 -6.84 -5.40 -0.56
C ASP A 44 -7.39 -6.12 -1.80
N THR A 45 -7.54 -5.38 -2.89
CA THR A 45 -8.15 -5.90 -4.10
C THR A 45 -7.37 -5.45 -5.33
N LYS A 46 -7.52 -6.20 -6.41
CA LYS A 46 -6.86 -5.86 -7.67
C LYS A 46 -7.62 -4.75 -8.39
N PRO A 47 -6.94 -3.66 -8.73
CA PRO A 47 -7.59 -2.63 -9.54
C PRO A 47 -8.01 -3.15 -10.91
N GLU A 48 -7.16 -3.97 -11.53
CA GLU A 48 -7.41 -4.59 -12.83
C GLU A 48 -7.27 -6.10 -12.68
N LYS A 49 -8.18 -6.84 -13.26
CA LYS A 49 -8.22 -8.30 -13.13
C LYS A 49 -6.96 -8.98 -13.66
N ASP A 50 -6.44 -8.48 -14.77
CA ASP A 50 -5.28 -9.10 -15.42
C ASP A 50 -3.94 -8.63 -14.84
N LEU A 51 -3.97 -7.66 -13.94
CA LEU A 51 -2.76 -7.19 -13.27
C LEU A 51 -2.66 -7.85 -11.91
N ASN A 52 -1.63 -8.67 -11.74
CA ASN A 52 -1.49 -9.45 -10.49
C ASN A 52 -0.89 -8.61 -9.36
N ARG A 53 -1.55 -7.52 -9.02
CA ARG A 53 -1.16 -6.63 -7.92
C ARG A 53 -2.41 -6.14 -7.22
N ARG A 54 -2.35 -6.16 -5.88
CA ARG A 54 -3.45 -5.68 -5.06
C ARG A 54 -3.12 -4.32 -4.49
N ALA A 55 -4.08 -3.42 -4.54
CA ALA A 55 -3.96 -2.13 -3.90
C ALA A 55 -4.61 -2.20 -2.52
N ASP A 56 -4.12 -1.37 -1.62
CA ASP A 56 -4.66 -1.36 -0.25
C ASP A 56 -6.08 -0.81 -0.23
N ILE A 57 -6.34 0.22 -1.02
CA ILE A 57 -7.67 0.82 -1.13
C ILE A 57 -7.94 1.10 -2.61
N VAL A 58 -9.13 0.74 -3.07
CA VAL A 58 -9.51 0.95 -4.47
C VAL A 58 -10.87 1.63 -4.55
N PHE A 59 -10.92 2.70 -5.32
CA PHE A 59 -12.17 3.41 -5.67
C PHE A 59 -12.42 3.13 -7.14
N ARG A 60 -13.22 2.11 -7.43
CA ARG A 60 -13.41 1.66 -8.81
C ARG A 60 -14.04 2.71 -9.71
N GLN A 61 -15.07 3.36 -9.22
CA GLN A 61 -15.79 4.35 -10.00
C GLN A 61 -14.90 5.52 -10.39
N ALA A 62 -14.10 6.00 -9.44
CA ALA A 62 -13.19 7.11 -9.68
C ALA A 62 -11.89 6.66 -10.34
N LYS A 63 -11.61 5.36 -10.38
CA LYS A 63 -10.36 4.80 -10.87
C LYS A 63 -9.16 5.36 -10.10
N VAL A 64 -9.24 5.21 -8.78
CA VAL A 64 -8.15 5.60 -7.89
C VAL A 64 -7.68 4.37 -7.13
N ALA A 65 -6.39 4.12 -7.16
CA ALA A 65 -5.76 3.02 -6.43
C ALA A 65 -4.77 3.60 -5.42
N VAL A 66 -4.87 3.15 -4.18
CA VAL A 66 -4.01 3.64 -3.10
C VAL A 66 -3.12 2.52 -2.60
N PHE A 67 -1.83 2.80 -2.55
CA PHE A 67 -0.82 1.88 -2.02
C PHE A 67 -0.19 2.52 -0.79
N ILE A 68 -0.17 1.77 0.31
CA ILE A 68 0.44 2.23 1.55
C ILE A 68 1.72 1.43 1.75
N HIS A 69 2.85 2.10 1.65
CA HIS A 69 4.16 1.46 1.64
C HIS A 69 4.84 1.49 3.01
N GLY A 70 5.34 0.33 3.44
CA GLY A 70 6.25 0.26 4.56
C GLY A 70 7.64 0.74 4.14
N CYS A 71 8.29 1.53 4.98
CA CYS A 71 9.55 2.15 4.62
C CYS A 71 10.65 1.14 4.30
N PHE A 72 10.74 0.07 5.06
CA PHE A 72 11.76 -0.95 4.82
C PHE A 72 11.52 -1.72 3.52
N TRP A 73 10.30 -2.26 3.37
CA TRP A 73 10.00 -3.19 2.27
C TRP A 73 9.98 -2.54 0.90
N HIS A 74 9.73 -1.23 0.85
CA HIS A 74 9.63 -0.51 -0.41
C HIS A 74 10.76 0.49 -0.62
N GLY A 75 11.78 0.44 0.24
CA GLY A 75 12.97 1.27 0.08
C GLY A 75 12.69 2.75 0.15
N CYS A 76 12.06 3.19 1.23
CA CYS A 76 11.73 4.61 1.40
C CYS A 76 12.99 5.48 1.26
N PRO A 77 12.96 6.51 0.40
CA PRO A 77 14.15 7.36 0.20
C PRO A 77 14.65 8.02 1.47
N ARG A 78 13.76 8.26 2.44
CA ARG A 78 14.12 8.99 3.67
C ARG A 78 14.46 8.08 4.84
N HIS A 79 13.81 6.91 4.93
CA HIS A 79 13.89 6.09 6.13
C HIS A 79 14.45 4.68 5.90
N PHE A 80 14.73 4.33 4.66
CA PHE A 80 15.30 3.01 4.40
C PHE A 80 16.73 2.94 4.89
N LYS A 81 17.03 1.88 5.64
CA LYS A 81 18.40 1.58 6.05
C LYS A 81 18.72 0.15 5.66
N SER A 82 19.84 -0.03 4.98
CA SER A 82 20.30 -1.35 4.56
C SER A 82 20.63 -2.21 5.77
N PRO A 83 20.09 -3.45 5.87
CA PRO A 83 20.44 -4.33 6.96
C PRO A 83 21.91 -4.70 6.92
N LYS A 84 22.50 -4.95 8.11
CA LYS A 84 23.90 -5.35 8.20
C LYS A 84 24.08 -6.83 7.86
N THR A 85 23.11 -7.66 8.23
CA THR A 85 23.16 -9.10 7.98
C THR A 85 22.42 -9.43 6.69
N ASN A 86 23.04 -10.28 5.85
CA ASN A 86 22.45 -10.67 4.56
C ASN A 86 22.13 -9.46 3.69
N LYS A 87 23.02 -8.49 3.70
CA LYS A 87 22.82 -7.21 3.03
C LYS A 87 22.42 -7.37 1.56
N ARG A 88 23.18 -8.19 0.82
CA ARG A 88 22.92 -8.39 -0.61
C ARG A 88 21.54 -9.00 -0.85
N PHE A 89 21.15 -9.97 -0.03
CA PHE A 89 19.84 -10.61 -0.14
C PHE A 89 18.72 -9.58 0.01
N TRP A 90 18.80 -8.77 1.06
CA TRP A 90 17.75 -7.78 1.34
C TRP A 90 17.73 -6.66 0.30
N GLU A 91 18.92 -6.22 -0.13
CA GLU A 91 18.98 -5.16 -1.15
C GLU A 91 18.36 -5.63 -2.45
N THR A 92 18.63 -6.86 -2.87
CA THR A 92 18.04 -7.42 -4.08
C THR A 92 16.52 -7.50 -3.95
N LYS A 93 16.02 -7.95 -2.80
CA LYS A 93 14.61 -8.07 -2.56
C LYS A 93 13.91 -6.71 -2.58
N ILE A 94 14.51 -5.73 -1.94
CA ILE A 94 13.97 -4.38 -1.90
C ILE A 94 13.97 -3.75 -3.29
N GLU A 95 15.05 -3.94 -4.05
CA GLU A 95 15.11 -3.44 -5.42
C GLU A 95 14.00 -4.03 -6.30
N ARG A 96 13.71 -5.32 -6.14
CA ARG A 96 12.62 -5.96 -6.86
C ARG A 96 11.28 -5.34 -6.48
N ASN A 97 11.08 -5.07 -5.20
CA ASN A 97 9.85 -4.45 -4.75
C ASN A 97 9.69 -3.05 -5.34
N ILE A 98 10.77 -2.26 -5.35
CA ILE A 98 10.75 -0.91 -5.92
C ILE A 98 10.43 -0.97 -7.40
N GLN A 99 11.07 -1.88 -8.12
CA GLN A 99 10.85 -2.03 -9.56
C GLN A 99 9.42 -2.47 -9.86
N ARG A 100 8.89 -3.40 -9.07
CA ARG A 100 7.53 -3.88 -9.22
C ARG A 100 6.52 -2.77 -8.96
N ASP A 101 6.75 -1.97 -7.92
CA ASP A 101 5.88 -0.84 -7.61
C ASP A 101 5.86 0.16 -8.77
N LYS A 102 7.02 0.43 -9.35
CA LYS A 102 7.15 1.34 -10.47
C LYS A 102 6.39 0.83 -11.69
N GLU A 103 6.54 -0.45 -12.01
CA GLU A 103 5.85 -1.07 -13.14
C GLU A 103 4.34 -1.04 -12.93
N THR A 104 3.89 -1.37 -11.73
CA THR A 104 2.46 -1.36 -11.39
C THR A 104 1.88 0.04 -11.57
N ARG A 105 2.58 1.04 -11.04
CA ARG A 105 2.14 2.42 -11.15
C ARG A 105 2.03 2.86 -12.61
N ASN A 106 3.04 2.53 -13.41
CA ASN A 106 3.04 2.90 -14.82
C ASN A 106 1.90 2.24 -15.60
N ILE A 107 1.66 0.96 -15.35
CA ILE A 107 0.59 0.22 -16.00
C ILE A 107 -0.77 0.83 -15.66
N LEU A 108 -1.00 1.07 -14.38
CA LEU A 108 -2.28 1.63 -13.92
C LEU A 108 -2.50 3.02 -14.50
N ARG A 109 -1.47 3.86 -14.51
CA ARG A 109 -1.59 5.20 -15.08
C ARG A 109 -1.93 5.17 -16.56
N LYS A 110 -1.32 4.26 -17.32
CA LYS A 110 -1.63 4.10 -18.72
C LYS A 110 -3.08 3.69 -18.96
N ARG A 111 -3.67 3.00 -18.02
CA ARG A 111 -5.07 2.56 -18.10
C ARG A 111 -6.05 3.57 -17.52
N GLY A 112 -5.60 4.76 -17.20
CA GLY A 112 -6.46 5.84 -16.73
C GLY A 112 -6.65 5.90 -15.22
N TRP A 113 -5.88 5.14 -14.47
CA TRP A 113 -5.96 5.17 -13.02
C TRP A 113 -5.10 6.27 -12.43
N ARG A 114 -5.59 6.86 -11.36
CA ARG A 114 -4.79 7.72 -10.50
C ARG A 114 -4.21 6.82 -9.41
N VAL A 115 -2.91 6.91 -9.21
CA VAL A 115 -2.22 6.08 -8.22
C VAL A 115 -1.73 6.99 -7.10
N ILE A 116 -2.12 6.66 -5.88
CA ILE A 116 -1.69 7.40 -4.69
C ILE A 116 -0.79 6.47 -3.88
N GLU A 117 0.40 6.95 -3.56
CA GLU A 117 1.34 6.20 -2.74
C GLU A 117 1.55 6.95 -1.44
N ILE A 118 1.32 6.26 -0.33
CA ILE A 118 1.45 6.83 1.00
C ILE A 118 2.47 5.99 1.76
N TRP A 119 3.47 6.65 2.34
CA TRP A 119 4.47 5.96 3.14
C TRP A 119 4.02 5.90 4.59
N GLU A 120 4.41 4.83 5.28
CA GLU A 120 3.97 4.62 6.67
C GLU A 120 4.42 5.72 7.61
N HIS A 121 5.46 6.48 7.26
CA HIS A 121 5.92 7.57 8.10
C HIS A 121 5.10 8.85 7.92
N GLN A 122 4.25 8.91 6.91
CA GLN A 122 3.39 10.07 6.69
C GLN A 122 2.21 10.02 7.65
N SER A 123 1.69 11.20 8.02
CA SER A 123 0.54 11.22 8.92
C SER A 123 -0.67 10.64 8.20
N SER A 124 -1.48 9.91 8.96
CA SER A 124 -2.69 9.31 8.41
C SER A 124 -3.67 10.38 7.94
N GLU A 125 -3.74 11.48 8.67
CA GLU A 125 -4.61 12.60 8.30
C GLU A 125 -4.22 13.20 6.96
N SER A 126 -2.92 13.41 6.75
CA SER A 126 -2.42 13.93 5.48
C SER A 126 -2.71 12.98 4.34
N GLY A 127 -2.46 11.68 4.56
CA GLY A 127 -2.75 10.65 3.56
C GLY A 127 -4.22 10.62 3.20
N ALA A 128 -5.08 10.63 4.20
CA ALA A 128 -6.52 10.59 3.98
C ALA A 128 -7.00 11.83 3.22
N ARG A 129 -6.50 13.01 3.56
CA ARG A 129 -6.86 14.24 2.84
C ARG A 129 -6.49 14.17 1.37
N SER A 130 -5.31 13.63 1.07
CA SER A 130 -4.86 13.44 -0.32
C SER A 130 -5.81 12.53 -1.08
N ILE A 131 -6.21 11.43 -0.44
CA ILE A 131 -7.14 10.48 -1.05
C ILE A 131 -8.47 11.15 -1.35
N VAL A 132 -9.04 11.82 -0.36
CA VAL A 132 -10.35 12.47 -0.51
C VAL A 132 -10.30 13.49 -1.63
N ARG A 133 -9.26 14.31 -1.67
CA ARG A 133 -9.11 15.33 -2.70
C ARG A 133 -9.06 14.72 -4.10
N VAL A 134 -8.23 13.70 -4.28
CA VAL A 134 -8.07 13.06 -5.60
C VAL A 134 -9.37 12.39 -6.04
N VAL A 135 -10.03 11.68 -5.13
CA VAL A 135 -11.28 11.00 -5.45
C VAL A 135 -12.36 12.00 -5.83
N ASP A 136 -12.46 13.10 -5.07
CA ASP A 136 -13.44 14.14 -5.36
C ASP A 136 -13.18 14.77 -6.74
N GLU A 137 -11.92 15.04 -7.06
CA GLU A 137 -11.55 15.56 -8.37
C GLU A 137 -11.96 14.63 -9.49
N ARG A 138 -11.71 13.33 -9.31
CA ARG A 138 -12.04 12.33 -10.31
C ARG A 138 -13.55 12.19 -10.50
N ILE A 139 -14.29 12.19 -9.41
CA ILE A 139 -15.75 12.08 -9.47
C ILE A 139 -16.34 13.32 -10.14
N SER A 140 -15.82 14.50 -9.84
CA SER A 140 -16.27 15.73 -10.48
C SER A 140 -16.02 15.69 -12.00
N CYS A 141 -14.89 15.17 -12.43
CA CYS A 141 -14.60 15.03 -13.86
C CYS A 141 -15.56 14.06 -14.55
N ILE A 142 -15.93 12.97 -13.87
CA ILE A 142 -16.81 11.96 -14.43
C ILE A 142 -18.23 12.51 -14.54
N ASN A 143 -18.69 13.24 -13.50
CA ASN A 143 -20.04 13.77 -13.44
C ASN A 143 -20.19 15.13 -14.13
N GLY A 144 -19.10 15.78 -14.37
CA GLY A 144 -19.10 17.05 -15.08
C GLY A 144 -19.04 16.84 -16.59
#